data_0b1991f8c68c98b9b89f282ad8b42a28
#
_entry.id   0b1991f8c68c98b9b89f282ad8b42a28
#
_cell.length_a   1.000
_cell.length_b   1.000
_cell.length_c   1.000
_cell.angle_alpha   90.00
_cell.angle_beta   90.00
_cell.angle_gamma   90.00
#
_symmetry.space_group_name_H-M   'P 1'
#
loop_
_entity.id
_entity.type
_entity.pdbx_description
1 polymer ?
#
loop_
_entity_poly.entity_id
_entity_poly.type
_entity_poly.pdbx_seq_one_letter_code
_entity_poly.pdbx_strand_id
1 'polypeptide(L)'
;FKYVAGVESLFSVFNTMIIMEMGSLLIFPYLVKKVGRSAVFNYAVFGIIIGLVVILLAGFIAPHAAIWVIIGGACIRFGTGTLVGINTVALADVIDYSEVKFGQRNESVITSTQTFLVKLAQAFAGLSVGVGLSMIGYVPNVEQTTDTIWGIRIGMIGVPIFFIIICSILY
;
A
#
# COMPACT_ATOMS: atom_id res chain seq x y z
N PHE A 1 7.97 12.94 -4.51
CA PHE A 1 9.37 13.29 -4.24
C PHE A 1 9.79 14.57 -4.97
N LYS A 2 9.56 14.71 -6.28
CA LYS A 2 9.96 15.87 -7.08
C LYS A 2 9.55 17.21 -6.46
N TYR A 3 8.27 17.40 -6.17
CA TYR A 3 7.71 18.68 -5.72
C TYR A 3 7.68 18.85 -4.19
N VAL A 4 7.73 17.76 -3.43
CA VAL A 4 7.67 17.80 -1.97
C VAL A 4 9.05 17.77 -1.33
N ALA A 5 9.96 16.96 -1.86
CA ALA A 5 11.33 16.81 -1.37
C ALA A 5 12.36 17.52 -2.25
N GLY A 6 12.00 17.96 -3.45
CA GLY A 6 12.91 18.57 -4.41
C GLY A 6 13.96 17.61 -5.00
N VAL A 7 13.87 16.31 -4.73
CA VAL A 7 14.86 15.30 -5.11
C VAL A 7 14.16 14.12 -5.80
N GLU A 8 14.31 14.03 -7.12
CA GLU A 8 13.68 12.96 -7.91
C GLU A 8 14.29 11.58 -7.64
N SER A 9 15.57 11.49 -7.32
CA SER A 9 16.27 10.23 -7.04
C SER A 9 15.70 9.47 -5.83
N LEU A 10 15.00 10.15 -4.90
CA LEU A 10 14.33 9.51 -3.78
C LEU A 10 13.20 8.57 -4.23
N PHE A 11 12.61 8.80 -5.39
CA PHE A 11 11.65 7.87 -5.99
C PHE A 11 12.30 6.53 -6.36
N SER A 12 13.50 6.57 -6.94
CA SER A 12 14.25 5.37 -7.25
C SER A 12 14.65 4.61 -5.99
N VAL A 13 15.08 5.33 -4.94
CA VAL A 13 15.40 4.75 -3.63
C VAL A 13 14.17 4.06 -3.03
N PHE A 14 13.00 4.71 -3.09
CA PHE A 14 11.75 4.10 -2.61
C PHE A 14 11.38 2.83 -3.40
N ASN A 15 11.59 2.84 -4.73
CA ASN A 15 11.29 1.67 -5.55
C ASN A 15 12.24 0.49 -5.28
N THR A 16 13.50 0.71 -4.93
CA THR A 16 14.41 -0.39 -4.56
C THR A 16 13.94 -1.15 -3.31
N MET A 17 13.10 -0.54 -2.49
CA MET A 17 12.51 -1.20 -1.31
C MET A 17 11.51 -2.32 -1.67
N ILE A 18 11.25 -2.58 -2.95
CA ILE A 18 10.50 -3.76 -3.41
C ILE A 18 11.14 -5.08 -2.93
N ILE A 19 12.44 -5.07 -2.66
CA ILE A 19 13.16 -6.20 -2.06
C ILE A 19 12.57 -6.57 -0.70
N MET A 20 12.13 -5.58 0.08
CA MET A 20 11.46 -5.82 1.38
C MET A 20 10.09 -6.48 1.20
N GLU A 21 9.38 -6.16 0.12
CA GLU A 21 8.11 -6.79 -0.24
C GLU A 21 8.30 -8.27 -0.57
N MET A 22 9.32 -8.59 -1.37
CA MET A 22 9.68 -9.98 -1.67
C MET A 22 10.14 -10.74 -0.40
N GLY A 23 10.97 -10.11 0.44
CA GLY A 23 11.42 -10.67 1.69
C GLY A 23 10.28 -10.96 2.66
N SER A 24 9.26 -10.09 2.71
CA SER A 24 8.09 -10.30 3.56
C SER A 24 7.28 -11.53 3.14
N LEU A 25 7.15 -11.80 1.84
CA LEU A 25 6.47 -12.99 1.33
C LEU A 25 7.19 -14.28 1.71
N LEU A 26 8.53 -14.27 1.73
CA LEU A 26 9.31 -15.43 2.18
C LEU A 26 9.14 -15.70 3.68
N ILE A 27 9.06 -14.66 4.49
CA ILE A 27 8.92 -14.75 5.95
C ILE A 27 7.46 -14.99 6.37
N PHE A 28 6.50 -14.63 5.54
CA PHE A 28 5.07 -14.67 5.81
C PHE A 28 4.57 -16.01 6.39
N PRO A 29 4.87 -17.19 5.81
CA PRO A 29 4.40 -18.46 6.35
C PRO A 29 4.89 -18.72 7.77
N TYR A 30 6.12 -18.31 8.08
CA TYR A 30 6.69 -18.42 9.41
C TYR A 30 5.98 -17.50 10.41
N LEU A 31 5.70 -16.25 10.01
CA LEU A 31 4.97 -15.29 10.85
C LEU A 31 3.57 -15.79 11.18
N VAL A 32 2.83 -16.27 10.18
CA VAL A 32 1.46 -16.80 10.38
C VAL A 32 1.47 -18.00 11.30
N LYS A 33 2.45 -18.90 11.16
CA LYS A 33 2.58 -20.07 12.04
C LYS A 33 2.87 -19.68 13.50
N LYS A 34 3.61 -18.59 13.72
CA LYS A 34 4.05 -18.18 15.07
C LYS A 34 2.99 -17.36 15.81
N VAL A 35 2.34 -16.42 15.15
CA VAL A 35 1.45 -15.43 15.81
C VAL A 35 0.01 -15.45 15.30
N GLY A 36 -0.27 -16.24 14.27
CA GLY A 36 -1.60 -16.34 13.67
C GLY A 36 -1.87 -15.26 12.61
N ARG A 37 -2.87 -15.50 11.74
CA ARG A 37 -3.18 -14.68 10.57
C ARG A 37 -3.64 -13.28 10.96
N SER A 38 -4.55 -13.15 11.93
CA SER A 38 -5.09 -11.85 12.36
C SER A 38 -4.03 -10.95 13.00
N ALA A 39 -3.11 -11.51 13.79
CA ALA A 39 -2.01 -10.73 14.36
C ALA A 39 -1.06 -10.25 13.25
N VAL A 40 -0.73 -11.10 12.28
CA VAL A 40 0.11 -10.74 11.13
C VAL A 40 -0.53 -9.63 10.31
N PHE A 41 -1.85 -9.66 10.09
CA PHE A 41 -2.59 -8.60 9.42
C PHE A 41 -2.44 -7.26 10.17
N ASN A 42 -2.69 -7.25 11.48
CA ASN A 42 -2.57 -6.04 12.28
C ASN A 42 -1.14 -5.49 12.27
N TYR A 43 -0.11 -6.33 12.39
CA TYR A 43 1.29 -5.88 12.30
C TYR A 43 1.62 -5.31 10.92
N ALA A 44 1.10 -5.87 9.84
CA ALA A 44 1.27 -5.34 8.49
C ALA A 44 0.62 -3.96 8.35
N VAL A 45 -0.61 -3.80 8.82
CA VAL A 45 -1.35 -2.53 8.83
C VAL A 45 -0.60 -1.46 9.62
N PHE A 46 -0.19 -1.78 10.86
CA PHE A 46 0.58 -0.84 11.69
C PHE A 46 1.91 -0.49 11.03
N GLY A 47 2.61 -1.44 10.43
CA GLY A 47 3.85 -1.20 9.71
C GLY A 47 3.68 -0.22 8.55
N ILE A 48 2.60 -0.36 7.77
CA ILE A 48 2.28 0.57 6.67
C ILE A 48 1.97 1.97 7.21
N ILE A 49 1.15 2.08 8.24
CA ILE A 49 0.80 3.39 8.86
C ILE A 49 2.05 4.07 9.39
N ILE A 50 2.90 3.36 10.12
CA ILE A 50 4.18 3.88 10.63
C ILE A 50 5.05 4.35 9.47
N GLY A 51 5.19 3.57 8.40
CA GLY A 51 5.97 3.94 7.23
C GLY A 51 5.46 5.20 6.54
N LEU A 52 4.14 5.36 6.40
CA LEU A 52 3.51 6.56 5.85
C LEU A 52 3.77 7.79 6.72
N VAL A 53 3.64 7.66 8.05
CA VAL A 53 3.91 8.74 9.01
C VAL A 53 5.40 9.12 8.99
N VAL A 54 6.32 8.16 8.92
CA VAL A 54 7.76 8.42 8.81
C VAL A 54 8.08 9.23 7.55
N ILE A 55 7.51 8.87 6.39
CA ILE A 55 7.71 9.62 5.14
C ILE A 55 7.11 11.02 5.24
N LEU A 56 5.95 11.17 5.89
CA LEU A 56 5.34 12.48 6.10
C LEU A 56 6.25 13.39 6.95
N LEU A 57 6.68 12.90 8.11
CA LEU A 57 7.53 13.65 9.03
C LEU A 57 8.88 13.99 8.40
N ALA A 58 9.45 13.06 7.65
CA ALA A 58 10.68 13.31 6.88
C ALA A 58 10.53 14.47 5.90
N GLY A 59 9.39 14.57 5.23
CA GLY A 59 9.09 15.68 4.32
C GLY A 59 9.05 17.06 4.99
N PHE A 60 8.91 17.13 6.34
CA PHE A 60 8.96 18.38 7.10
C PHE A 60 10.33 18.65 7.72
N ILE A 61 10.95 17.60 8.31
CA ILE A 61 12.15 17.77 9.15
C ILE A 61 13.42 17.68 8.31
N ALA A 62 13.46 16.76 7.35
CA ALA A 62 14.67 16.46 6.57
C ALA A 62 14.30 15.98 5.15
N PRO A 63 13.74 16.85 4.30
CA PRO A 63 13.18 16.46 2.99
C PRO A 63 14.21 15.82 2.04
N HIS A 64 15.49 16.10 2.21
CA HIS A 64 16.56 15.58 1.37
C HIS A 64 17.24 14.31 1.92
N ALA A 65 16.88 13.87 3.13
CA ALA A 65 17.54 12.73 3.77
C ALA A 65 16.94 11.39 3.29
N ALA A 66 17.66 10.70 2.41
CA ALA A 66 17.27 9.41 1.85
C ALA A 66 17.01 8.33 2.92
N ILE A 67 17.67 8.42 4.08
CA ILE A 67 17.52 7.43 5.15
C ILE A 67 16.07 7.29 5.63
N TRP A 68 15.33 8.37 5.74
CA TRP A 68 13.93 8.32 6.16
C TRP A 68 13.02 7.71 5.10
N VAL A 69 13.34 7.95 3.81
CA VAL A 69 12.62 7.32 2.69
C VAL A 69 12.89 5.82 2.67
N ILE A 70 14.12 5.40 2.99
CA ILE A 70 14.49 3.97 3.11
C ILE A 70 13.70 3.32 4.25
N ILE A 71 13.73 3.91 5.44
CA ILE A 71 13.03 3.35 6.62
C ILE A 71 11.52 3.29 6.37
N GLY A 72 10.90 4.40 5.99
CA GLY A 72 9.47 4.46 5.72
C GLY A 72 9.06 3.56 4.55
N GLY A 73 9.83 3.56 3.47
CA GLY A 73 9.62 2.70 2.32
C GLY A 73 9.74 1.21 2.66
N ALA A 74 10.73 0.82 3.46
CA ALA A 74 10.90 -0.55 3.92
C ALA A 74 9.69 -1.02 4.75
N CYS A 75 9.21 -0.18 5.69
CA CYS A 75 8.02 -0.49 6.49
C CYS A 75 6.77 -0.66 5.62
N ILE A 76 6.53 0.25 4.66
CA ILE A 76 5.40 0.17 3.74
C ILE A 76 5.50 -1.10 2.89
N ARG A 77 6.64 -1.35 2.25
CA ARG A 77 6.84 -2.49 1.35
C ARG A 77 6.75 -3.83 2.07
N PHE A 78 7.31 -3.92 3.28
CA PHE A 78 7.18 -5.13 4.10
C PHE A 78 5.71 -5.39 4.47
N GLY A 79 4.98 -4.36 4.89
CA GLY A 79 3.56 -4.45 5.21
C GLY A 79 2.71 -4.83 4.00
N THR A 80 2.91 -4.20 2.84
CA THR A 80 2.16 -4.51 1.60
C THR A 80 2.41 -5.94 1.13
N GLY A 81 3.66 -6.41 1.13
CA GLY A 81 3.97 -7.80 0.78
C GLY A 81 3.31 -8.80 1.72
N THR A 82 3.28 -8.50 3.02
CA THR A 82 2.58 -9.33 4.01
C THR A 82 1.07 -9.38 3.72
N LEU A 83 0.42 -8.25 3.37
CA LEU A 83 -0.99 -8.21 3.00
C LEU A 83 -1.27 -8.98 1.70
N VAL A 84 -0.37 -8.95 0.72
CA VAL A 84 -0.46 -9.79 -0.49
C VAL A 84 -0.43 -11.26 -0.12
N GLY A 85 0.45 -11.67 0.79
CA GLY A 85 0.51 -13.05 1.31
C GLY A 85 -0.81 -13.48 1.97
N ILE A 86 -1.38 -12.62 2.83
CA ILE A 86 -2.68 -12.89 3.49
C ILE A 86 -3.78 -13.05 2.44
N ASN A 87 -3.86 -12.14 1.46
CA ASN A 87 -4.88 -12.18 0.41
C ASN A 87 -4.78 -13.46 -0.44
N THR A 88 -3.56 -13.91 -0.75
CA THR A 88 -3.32 -15.14 -1.51
C THR A 88 -3.83 -16.37 -0.75
N VAL A 89 -3.54 -16.45 0.55
CA VAL A 89 -4.04 -17.57 1.38
C VAL A 89 -5.55 -17.51 1.57
N ALA A 90 -6.10 -16.31 1.79
CA ALA A 90 -7.56 -16.14 1.89
C ALA A 90 -8.29 -16.57 0.62
N LEU A 91 -7.70 -16.31 -0.56
CA LEU A 91 -8.27 -16.75 -1.84
C LEU A 91 -8.28 -18.29 -1.94
N ALA A 92 -7.19 -18.94 -1.54
CA ALA A 92 -7.13 -20.40 -1.50
C ALA A 92 -8.19 -21.00 -0.57
N ASP A 93 -8.35 -20.43 0.63
CA ASP A 93 -9.38 -20.85 1.59
C ASP A 93 -10.81 -20.73 1.00
N VAL A 94 -11.10 -19.66 0.23
CA VAL A 94 -12.40 -19.48 -0.43
C VAL A 94 -12.63 -20.52 -1.52
N ILE A 95 -11.60 -20.88 -2.29
CA ILE A 95 -11.67 -21.91 -3.32
C ILE A 95 -11.97 -23.27 -2.67
N ASP A 96 -11.24 -23.64 -1.62
CA ASP A 96 -11.41 -24.90 -0.91
C ASP A 96 -12.78 -24.96 -0.22
N TYR A 97 -13.24 -23.86 0.39
CA TYR A 97 -14.59 -23.77 0.96
C TYR A 97 -15.69 -23.95 -0.11
N SER A 98 -15.51 -23.36 -1.29
CA SER A 98 -16.44 -23.52 -2.42
C SER A 98 -16.54 -24.99 -2.86
N GLU A 99 -15.40 -25.68 -2.94
CA GLU A 99 -15.35 -27.09 -3.31
C GLU A 99 -16.11 -27.99 -2.29
N VAL A 100 -15.86 -27.76 -1.00
CA VAL A 100 -16.53 -28.52 0.07
C VAL A 100 -18.05 -28.25 0.09
N LYS A 101 -18.47 -27.00 -0.11
CA LYS A 101 -19.86 -26.61 0.02
C LYS A 101 -20.72 -26.95 -1.21
N PHE A 102 -20.17 -26.80 -2.41
CA PHE A 102 -20.91 -26.94 -3.66
C PHE A 102 -20.53 -28.18 -4.48
N GLY A 103 -19.56 -28.95 -4.03
CA GLY A 103 -19.06 -30.15 -4.73
C GLY A 103 -18.34 -29.88 -6.04
N GLN A 104 -18.01 -28.61 -6.31
CA GLN A 104 -17.33 -28.18 -7.54
C GLN A 104 -16.23 -27.17 -7.22
N ARG A 105 -15.05 -27.40 -7.79
CA ARG A 105 -13.89 -26.50 -7.63
C ARG A 105 -14.00 -25.36 -8.66
N ASN A 106 -14.61 -24.26 -8.24
CA ASN A 106 -14.84 -23.06 -9.10
C ASN A 106 -13.64 -22.09 -9.05
N GLU A 107 -12.42 -22.59 -9.12
CA GLU A 107 -11.19 -21.81 -8.99
C GLU A 107 -11.09 -20.68 -10.03
N SER A 108 -11.42 -20.96 -11.30
CA SER A 108 -11.35 -19.97 -12.38
C SER A 108 -12.31 -18.80 -12.18
N VAL A 109 -13.53 -19.07 -11.67
CA VAL A 109 -14.52 -18.04 -11.43
C VAL A 109 -14.12 -17.16 -10.25
N ILE A 110 -13.63 -17.75 -9.16
CA ILE A 110 -13.20 -17.04 -7.96
C ILE A 110 -11.97 -16.16 -8.29
N THR A 111 -10.98 -16.73 -8.99
CA THR A 111 -9.75 -16.00 -9.37
C THR A 111 -10.02 -14.89 -10.37
N SER A 112 -10.89 -15.11 -11.36
CA SER A 112 -11.27 -14.06 -12.32
C SER A 112 -12.05 -12.93 -11.65
N THR A 113 -12.93 -13.25 -10.70
CA THR A 113 -13.65 -12.24 -9.89
C THR A 113 -12.68 -11.40 -9.06
N GLN A 114 -11.72 -12.03 -8.38
CA GLN A 114 -10.67 -11.32 -7.66
C GLN A 114 -9.88 -10.40 -8.57
N THR A 115 -9.43 -10.91 -9.73
CA THR A 115 -8.67 -10.11 -10.71
C THR A 115 -9.48 -8.92 -11.21
N PHE A 116 -10.76 -9.12 -11.50
CA PHE A 116 -11.67 -8.04 -11.87
C PHE A 116 -11.76 -6.97 -10.77
N LEU A 117 -11.98 -7.36 -9.52
CA LEU A 117 -12.05 -6.43 -8.40
C LEU A 117 -10.75 -5.64 -8.19
N VAL A 118 -9.58 -6.30 -8.34
CA VAL A 118 -8.28 -5.62 -8.27
C VAL A 118 -8.12 -4.59 -9.39
N LYS A 119 -8.50 -4.93 -10.62
CA LYS A 119 -8.44 -3.99 -11.75
C LYS A 119 -9.42 -2.82 -11.59
N LEU A 120 -10.61 -3.11 -11.08
CA LEU A 120 -11.61 -2.09 -10.76
C LEU A 120 -11.08 -1.12 -9.69
N ALA A 121 -10.50 -1.64 -8.61
CA ALA A 121 -9.89 -0.82 -7.56
C ALA A 121 -8.73 0.05 -8.09
N GLN A 122 -7.89 -0.49 -8.98
CA GLN A 122 -6.82 0.28 -9.63
C GLN A 122 -7.37 1.40 -10.51
N ALA A 123 -8.47 1.17 -11.23
CA ALA A 123 -9.12 2.20 -12.05
C ALA A 123 -9.69 3.33 -11.16
N PHE A 124 -10.38 2.98 -10.06
CA PHE A 124 -10.86 3.96 -9.09
C PHE A 124 -9.73 4.75 -8.43
N ALA A 125 -8.63 4.08 -8.07
CA ALA A 125 -7.46 4.75 -7.51
C ALA A 125 -6.86 5.76 -8.50
N GLY A 126 -6.69 5.37 -9.77
CA GLY A 126 -6.20 6.26 -10.82
C GLY A 126 -7.11 7.47 -11.05
N LEU A 127 -8.43 7.25 -11.10
CA LEU A 127 -9.43 8.31 -11.21
C LEU A 127 -9.34 9.27 -10.01
N SER A 128 -9.29 8.74 -8.79
CA SER A 128 -9.21 9.54 -7.56
C SER A 128 -7.94 10.40 -7.51
N VAL A 129 -6.81 9.86 -7.95
CA VAL A 129 -5.56 10.63 -8.06
C VAL A 129 -5.70 11.73 -9.10
N GLY A 130 -6.23 11.44 -10.30
CA GLY A 130 -6.41 12.44 -11.36
C GLY A 130 -7.34 13.58 -10.94
N VAL A 131 -8.51 13.24 -10.38
CA VAL A 131 -9.47 14.23 -9.86
C VAL A 131 -8.86 15.01 -8.70
N GLY A 132 -8.21 14.33 -7.75
CA GLY A 132 -7.58 14.98 -6.61
C GLY A 132 -6.51 15.99 -7.03
N LEU A 133 -5.62 15.63 -7.95
CA LEU A 133 -4.61 16.54 -8.49
C LEU A 133 -5.23 17.75 -9.20
N SER A 134 -6.30 17.54 -9.97
CA SER A 134 -7.03 18.63 -10.62
C SER A 134 -7.65 19.59 -9.60
N MET A 135 -8.25 19.07 -8.52
CA MET A 135 -8.90 19.90 -7.49
C MET A 135 -7.92 20.78 -6.70
N ILE A 136 -6.69 20.31 -6.48
CA ILE A 136 -5.64 21.09 -5.79
C ILE A 136 -4.85 22.02 -6.72
N GLY A 137 -5.24 22.16 -8.00
CA GLY A 137 -4.60 23.03 -8.97
C GLY A 137 -3.18 22.58 -9.38
N TYR A 138 -2.92 21.26 -9.39
CA TYR A 138 -1.63 20.74 -9.81
C TYR A 138 -1.39 20.96 -11.31
N VAL A 139 -0.24 21.56 -11.65
CA VAL A 139 0.22 21.76 -13.03
C VAL A 139 1.56 21.03 -13.23
N PRO A 140 1.68 20.12 -14.22
CA PRO A 140 2.93 19.40 -14.43
C PRO A 140 4.10 20.31 -14.82
N ASN A 141 5.31 20.00 -14.32
CA ASN A 141 6.57 20.60 -14.70
C ASN A 141 6.71 22.12 -14.43
N VAL A 142 5.94 22.66 -13.50
CA VAL A 142 6.08 24.01 -12.97
C VAL A 142 6.30 23.98 -11.46
N GLU A 143 6.82 25.05 -10.89
CA GLU A 143 6.88 25.20 -9.43
C GLU A 143 5.46 25.23 -8.87
N GLN A 144 5.20 24.40 -7.87
CA GLN A 144 3.89 24.26 -7.26
C GLN A 144 3.69 25.29 -6.15
N THR A 145 2.46 25.77 -6.01
CA THR A 145 2.12 26.64 -4.88
C THR A 145 2.19 25.87 -3.55
N THR A 146 2.34 26.59 -2.45
CA THR A 146 2.35 25.99 -1.10
C THR A 146 1.08 25.17 -0.84
N ASP A 147 -0.08 25.66 -1.27
CA ASP A 147 -1.37 24.98 -1.09
C ASP A 147 -1.43 23.68 -1.90
N THR A 148 -0.91 23.68 -3.14
CA THR A 148 -0.82 22.47 -3.97
C THR A 148 0.11 21.43 -3.33
N ILE A 149 1.26 21.86 -2.78
CA ILE A 149 2.18 20.94 -2.07
C ILE A 149 1.51 20.33 -0.85
N TRP A 150 0.75 21.10 -0.06
CA TRP A 150 -0.04 20.59 1.05
C TRP A 150 -1.11 19.61 0.59
N GLY A 151 -1.83 19.91 -0.47
CA GLY A 151 -2.82 19.02 -1.05
C GLY A 151 -2.21 17.67 -1.51
N ILE A 152 -1.03 17.71 -2.12
CA ILE A 152 -0.29 16.47 -2.50
C ILE A 152 0.09 15.66 -1.25
N ARG A 153 0.59 16.30 -0.18
CA ARG A 153 0.95 15.60 1.06
C ARG A 153 -0.25 14.92 1.71
N ILE A 154 -1.37 15.64 1.82
CA ILE A 154 -2.62 15.10 2.38
C ILE A 154 -3.14 13.95 1.50
N GLY A 155 -3.16 14.12 0.19
CA GLY A 155 -3.62 13.09 -0.74
C GLY A 155 -2.79 11.82 -0.69
N MET A 156 -1.45 11.95 -0.66
CA MET A 156 -0.54 10.80 -0.64
C MET A 156 -0.57 9.99 0.66
N ILE A 157 -0.96 10.59 1.76
CA ILE A 157 -0.86 9.98 3.10
C ILE A 157 -2.24 9.81 3.73
N GLY A 158 -3.08 10.84 3.70
CA GLY A 158 -4.41 10.81 4.30
C GLY A 158 -5.33 9.80 3.64
N VAL A 159 -5.35 9.77 2.31
CA VAL A 159 -6.21 8.83 1.55
C VAL A 159 -5.83 7.37 1.81
N PRO A 160 -4.56 6.94 1.71
CA PRO A 160 -4.18 5.57 2.05
C PRO A 160 -4.47 5.20 3.50
N ILE A 161 -4.19 6.08 4.46
CA ILE A 161 -4.48 5.82 5.89
C ILE A 161 -5.98 5.61 6.10
N PHE A 162 -6.82 6.45 5.51
CA PHE A 162 -8.28 6.32 5.60
C PHE A 162 -8.76 4.94 5.12
N PHE A 163 -8.31 4.50 3.93
CA PHE A 163 -8.70 3.19 3.41
C PHE A 163 -8.12 2.02 4.22
N ILE A 164 -6.89 2.14 4.72
CA ILE A 164 -6.27 1.12 5.57
C ILE A 164 -7.06 0.95 6.87
N ILE A 165 -7.51 2.04 7.49
CA ILE A 165 -8.34 1.99 8.70
C ILE A 165 -9.67 1.30 8.41
N ILE A 166 -10.34 1.64 7.30
CA ILE A 166 -11.59 0.96 6.91
C ILE A 166 -11.34 -0.55 6.71
N CYS A 167 -10.29 -0.92 5.97
CA CYS A 167 -9.93 -2.32 5.79
C CYS A 167 -9.66 -3.04 7.11
N SER A 168 -9.01 -2.36 8.07
CA SER A 168 -8.71 -2.92 9.38
C SER A 168 -9.96 -3.15 10.24
N ILE A 169 -10.99 -2.33 10.06
CA ILE A 169 -12.28 -2.49 10.77
C ILE A 169 -13.10 -3.65 10.18
N LEU A 170 -12.98 -3.86 8.86
CA LEU A 170 -13.75 -4.88 8.15
C LEU A 170 -13.13 -6.28 8.23
N TYR A 171 -11.85 -6.37 8.55
CA TYR A 171 -11.13 -7.64 8.68
C TYR A 171 -11.30 -8.25 10.07
#